data_ddd41765f0dd862dbcc983753d4e341f
#
_entry.id   ddd41765f0dd862dbcc983753d4e341f
#
_cell.length_a   1.000
_cell.length_b   1.000
_cell.length_c   1.000
_cell.angle_alpha   90.00
_cell.angle_beta   90.00
_cell.angle_gamma   90.00
#
_symmetry.space_group_name_H-M   'P 1'
#
loop_
_entity.id
_entity.type
_entity.pdbx_description
1 polymer ?
#
loop_
_entity_poly.entity_id
_entity_poly.type
_entity_poly.pdbx_seq_one_letter_code
_entity_poly.pdbx_strand_id
1 'polypeptide(L)'
;VLSGTGLVDLHHALCHLQGTPGSDITTAAEVLAQALAAADSSASQALDMFCGILGSVAGDLALTLGARGGIYIGGGIVPRLGARFEHSAFRARFEDKGRFKAYLQEIPTWVIHSPVSPALQGASQALSLTQW
;
A
#
# COMPACT_ATOMS: atom_id res chain seq x y z
N VAL A 1 2.45 -9.88 2.22
CA VAL A 1 1.18 -9.14 2.13
C VAL A 1 1.31 -7.87 1.30
N LEU A 2 2.36 -7.05 1.49
CA LEU A 2 2.53 -5.77 0.77
C LEU A 2 3.07 -5.93 -0.66
N SER A 3 2.40 -6.77 -1.44
CA SER A 3 2.70 -7.02 -2.85
C SER A 3 1.43 -7.35 -3.62
N GLY A 4 1.50 -7.44 -4.96
CA GLY A 4 0.37 -7.85 -5.78
C GLY A 4 -0.14 -9.23 -5.42
N THR A 5 0.75 -10.21 -5.32
CA THR A 5 0.43 -11.58 -4.89
C THR A 5 -0.11 -11.62 -3.48
N GLY A 6 0.50 -10.90 -2.54
CA GLY A 6 0.04 -10.84 -1.16
C GLY A 6 -1.35 -10.23 -0.97
N LEU A 7 -1.76 -9.31 -1.84
CA LEU A 7 -3.13 -8.79 -1.84
C LEU A 7 -4.14 -9.86 -2.32
N VAL A 8 -3.77 -10.66 -3.32
CA VAL A 8 -4.58 -11.80 -3.79
C VAL A 8 -4.71 -12.86 -2.71
N ASP A 9 -3.60 -13.23 -2.05
CA ASP A 9 -3.59 -14.20 -0.96
C ASP A 9 -4.48 -13.75 0.20
N LEU A 10 -4.42 -12.46 0.54
CA LEU A 10 -5.26 -11.87 1.59
C LEU A 10 -6.75 -11.94 1.22
N HIS A 11 -7.09 -11.65 -0.03
CA HIS A 11 -8.45 -11.80 -0.53
C HIS A 11 -8.95 -13.25 -0.45
N HIS A 12 -8.15 -14.21 -0.90
CA HIS A 12 -8.49 -15.64 -0.82
C HIS A 12 -8.67 -16.12 0.64
N ALA A 13 -7.79 -15.68 1.54
CA ALA A 13 -7.92 -15.99 2.96
C ALA A 13 -9.24 -15.47 3.55
N LEU A 14 -9.64 -14.26 3.20
CA LEU A 14 -10.92 -13.69 3.63
C LEU A 14 -12.12 -14.45 3.06
N CYS A 15 -12.09 -14.81 1.78
CA CYS A 15 -13.12 -15.64 1.17
C CYS A 15 -13.26 -16.98 1.91
N HIS A 16 -12.14 -17.63 2.22
CA HIS A 16 -12.13 -18.88 2.97
C HIS A 16 -12.74 -18.74 4.36
N LEU A 17 -12.36 -17.70 5.10
CA LEU A 17 -12.88 -17.43 6.46
C LEU A 17 -14.38 -17.10 6.47
N GLN A 18 -14.87 -16.47 5.42
CA GLN A 18 -16.29 -16.09 5.28
C GLN A 18 -17.14 -17.21 4.68
N GLY A 19 -16.55 -18.33 4.29
CA GLY A 19 -17.26 -19.43 3.64
C GLY A 19 -17.83 -19.06 2.27
N THR A 20 -17.30 -18.00 1.64
CA THR A 20 -17.68 -17.62 0.28
C THR A 20 -16.91 -18.49 -0.72
N PRO A 21 -17.50 -18.83 -1.90
CA PRO A 21 -16.76 -19.56 -2.92
C PRO A 21 -15.45 -18.87 -3.23
N GLY A 22 -14.37 -19.63 -3.34
CA GLY A 22 -13.09 -19.08 -3.75
C GLY A 22 -13.28 -18.32 -5.06
N SER A 23 -12.84 -17.08 -5.11
CA SER A 23 -12.94 -16.30 -6.33
C SER A 23 -11.88 -16.79 -7.33
N ASP A 24 -12.21 -16.78 -8.60
CA ASP A 24 -11.26 -17.05 -9.70
C ASP A 24 -10.25 -15.88 -9.87
N ILE A 25 -10.22 -14.95 -8.93
CA ILE A 25 -9.30 -13.80 -8.91
C ILE A 25 -7.88 -14.28 -8.69
N THR A 26 -7.01 -13.95 -9.64
CA THR A 26 -5.60 -14.33 -9.63
C THR A 26 -4.65 -13.16 -9.63
N THR A 27 -5.15 -11.95 -9.88
CA THR A 27 -4.33 -10.74 -9.98
C THR A 27 -4.78 -9.63 -9.03
N ALA A 28 -3.84 -8.81 -8.59
CA ALA A 28 -4.15 -7.64 -7.78
C ALA A 28 -5.07 -6.64 -8.51
N ALA A 29 -4.99 -6.57 -9.83
CA ALA A 29 -5.87 -5.71 -10.63
C ALA A 29 -7.33 -6.13 -10.54
N GLU A 30 -7.60 -7.43 -10.55
CA GLU A 30 -8.95 -8.00 -10.37
C GLU A 30 -9.48 -7.75 -8.95
N VAL A 31 -8.63 -7.93 -7.92
CA VAL A 31 -9.01 -7.57 -6.54
C VAL A 31 -9.39 -6.10 -6.45
N LEU A 32 -8.59 -5.22 -7.04
CA LEU A 32 -8.86 -3.78 -7.06
C LEU A 32 -10.19 -3.46 -7.78
N ALA A 33 -10.41 -4.06 -8.95
CA ALA A 33 -11.63 -3.85 -9.72
C ALA A 33 -12.88 -4.28 -8.91
N GLN A 34 -12.84 -5.45 -8.28
CA GLN A 34 -13.93 -5.95 -7.45
C GLN A 34 -14.14 -5.07 -6.19
N ALA A 35 -13.05 -4.65 -5.53
CA ALA A 35 -13.12 -3.79 -4.35
C ALA A 35 -13.71 -2.42 -4.64
N LEU A 36 -13.48 -1.89 -5.83
CA LEU A 36 -14.06 -0.61 -6.27
C LEU A 36 -15.52 -0.75 -6.71
N ALA A 37 -15.93 -1.91 -7.20
CA ALA A 37 -17.30 -2.18 -7.64
C ALA A 37 -18.26 -2.48 -6.47
N ALA A 38 -17.77 -3.09 -5.38
CA ALA A 38 -18.60 -3.53 -4.26
C ALA A 38 -17.89 -3.27 -2.92
N ALA A 39 -18.40 -2.28 -2.18
CA ALA A 39 -17.81 -1.81 -0.92
C ALA A 39 -17.77 -2.89 0.18
N ASP A 40 -18.74 -3.79 0.23
CA ASP A 40 -18.86 -4.83 1.26
C ASP A 40 -18.25 -6.19 0.84
N SER A 41 -17.50 -6.22 -0.26
CA SER A 41 -16.89 -7.45 -0.76
C SER A 41 -15.66 -7.87 0.06
N SER A 42 -15.31 -9.18 0.01
CA SER A 42 -14.05 -9.68 0.57
C SER A 42 -12.84 -8.99 -0.05
N ALA A 43 -12.94 -8.58 -1.32
CA ALA A 43 -11.91 -7.81 -2.00
C ALA A 43 -11.75 -6.40 -1.40
N SER A 44 -12.86 -5.74 -1.06
CA SER A 44 -12.84 -4.46 -0.36
C SER A 44 -12.17 -4.57 1.00
N GLN A 45 -12.53 -5.59 1.78
CA GLN A 45 -11.93 -5.85 3.09
C GLN A 45 -10.43 -6.17 2.98
N ALA A 46 -10.03 -6.97 1.99
CA ALA A 46 -8.61 -7.26 1.71
C ALA A 46 -7.83 -5.98 1.43
N LEU A 47 -8.41 -5.08 0.65
CA LEU A 47 -7.79 -3.80 0.32
C LEU A 47 -7.67 -2.88 1.55
N ASP A 48 -8.68 -2.83 2.40
CA ASP A 48 -8.65 -2.02 3.63
C ASP A 48 -7.60 -2.56 4.61
N MET A 49 -7.48 -3.89 4.75
CA MET A 49 -6.43 -4.52 5.53
C MET A 49 -5.05 -4.23 4.94
N PHE A 50 -4.89 -4.31 3.62
CA PHE A 50 -3.64 -3.97 2.92
C PHE A 50 -3.21 -2.54 3.23
N CYS A 51 -4.12 -1.56 3.12
CA CYS A 51 -3.83 -0.17 3.43
C CYS A 51 -3.44 0.04 4.90
N GLY A 52 -4.11 -0.64 5.83
CA GLY A 52 -3.78 -0.59 7.24
C GLY A 52 -2.40 -1.16 7.57
N ILE A 53 -2.06 -2.31 6.97
CA ILE A 53 -0.74 -2.95 7.13
C ILE A 53 0.35 -2.05 6.53
N LEU A 54 0.10 -1.49 5.35
CA LEU A 54 1.03 -0.55 4.70
C LEU A 54 1.29 0.67 5.60
N GLY A 55 0.25 1.22 6.22
CA GLY A 55 0.39 2.32 7.17
C GLY A 55 1.26 1.94 8.37
N SER A 56 1.02 0.76 8.96
CA SER A 56 1.81 0.27 10.07
C SER A 56 3.29 0.13 9.73
N VAL A 57 3.59 -0.51 8.60
CA VAL A 57 4.97 -0.72 8.13
C VAL A 57 5.65 0.61 7.79
N ALA A 58 4.95 1.52 7.11
CA ALA A 58 5.49 2.83 6.77
C ALA A 58 5.82 3.66 8.03
N GLY A 59 4.96 3.59 9.07
CA GLY A 59 5.22 4.24 10.36
C GLY A 59 6.43 3.65 11.07
N ASP A 60 6.61 2.33 11.06
CA ASP A 60 7.78 1.67 11.64
C ASP A 60 9.07 2.06 10.91
N LEU A 61 9.04 2.13 9.57
CA LEU A 61 10.17 2.59 8.77
C LEU A 61 10.51 4.06 9.04
N ALA A 62 9.48 4.92 9.15
CA ALA A 62 9.69 6.34 9.47
C ALA A 62 10.41 6.52 10.81
N LEU A 63 10.05 5.74 11.82
CA LEU A 63 10.70 5.77 13.13
C LEU A 63 12.10 5.16 13.09
N THR A 64 12.27 4.03 12.40
CA THR A 64 13.56 3.33 12.31
C THR A 64 14.62 4.17 11.61
N LEU A 65 14.22 4.90 10.56
CA LEU A 65 15.13 5.71 9.74
C LEU A 65 15.20 7.17 10.19
N GLY A 66 14.33 7.60 11.11
CA GLY A 66 14.21 9.01 11.47
C GLY A 66 13.78 9.90 10.29
N ALA A 67 12.92 9.38 9.41
CA ALA A 67 12.58 9.96 8.11
C ALA A 67 11.66 11.18 8.24
N ARG A 68 12.17 12.31 8.72
CA ARG A 68 11.39 13.56 8.91
C ARG A 68 10.98 14.21 7.59
N GLY A 69 11.72 13.97 6.51
CA GLY A 69 11.46 14.53 5.19
C GLY A 69 10.22 13.98 4.49
N GLY A 70 9.65 12.88 5.00
CA GLY A 70 8.43 12.27 4.47
C GLY A 70 8.61 10.84 3.96
N ILE A 71 7.47 10.20 3.69
CA ILE A 71 7.39 8.85 3.12
C ILE A 71 6.78 8.93 1.73
N TYR A 72 7.46 8.35 0.76
CA TYR A 72 7.01 8.28 -0.63
C TYR A 72 6.55 6.86 -0.94
N ILE A 73 5.28 6.71 -1.33
CA ILE A 73 4.64 5.43 -1.63
C ILE A 73 4.60 5.26 -3.14
N GLY A 74 5.40 4.33 -3.64
CA GLY A 74 5.43 3.95 -5.05
C GLY A 74 4.80 2.58 -5.31
N GLY A 75 4.73 2.20 -6.56
CA GLY A 75 4.25 0.88 -7.00
C GLY A 75 2.94 0.92 -7.77
N GLY A 76 2.41 -0.26 -8.11
CA GLY A 76 1.27 -0.39 -9.01
C GLY A 76 -0.11 -0.43 -8.32
N ILE A 77 -0.19 -0.53 -7.00
CA ILE A 77 -1.46 -0.69 -6.27
C ILE A 77 -1.97 0.68 -5.80
N VAL A 78 -1.25 1.33 -4.91
CA VAL A 78 -1.71 2.55 -4.21
C VAL A 78 -2.09 3.68 -5.18
N PRO A 79 -1.33 3.99 -6.25
CA PRO A 79 -1.70 5.07 -7.17
C PRO A 79 -3.05 4.85 -7.87
N ARG A 80 -3.52 3.60 -7.97
CA ARG A 80 -4.81 3.26 -8.60
C ARG A 80 -6.01 3.43 -7.66
N LEU A 81 -5.77 3.62 -6.36
CA LEU A 81 -6.83 3.74 -5.36
C LEU A 81 -7.44 5.15 -5.31
N GLY A 82 -6.68 6.17 -5.71
CA GLY A 82 -7.15 7.55 -5.66
C GLY A 82 -7.70 7.94 -4.29
N ALA A 83 -8.86 8.57 -4.27
CA ALA A 83 -9.53 9.04 -3.06
C ALA A 83 -9.79 7.92 -2.02
N ARG A 84 -9.93 6.67 -2.45
CA ARG A 84 -10.11 5.55 -1.50
C ARG A 84 -8.89 5.37 -0.60
N PHE A 85 -7.68 5.59 -1.12
CA PHE A 85 -6.48 5.53 -0.29
C PHE A 85 -6.45 6.63 0.78
N GLU A 86 -6.86 7.84 0.41
CA GLU A 86 -6.92 8.99 1.33
C GLU A 86 -7.86 8.74 2.52
N HIS A 87 -8.96 8.02 2.28
CA HIS A 87 -9.95 7.67 3.31
C HIS A 87 -9.69 6.30 3.98
N SER A 88 -8.61 5.61 3.61
CA SER A 88 -8.27 4.30 4.17
C SER A 88 -7.67 4.41 5.58
N ALA A 89 -7.50 3.26 6.22
CA ALA A 89 -6.84 3.17 7.52
C ALA A 89 -5.32 3.45 7.48
N PHE A 90 -4.75 3.75 6.30
CA PHE A 90 -3.30 3.97 6.15
C PHE A 90 -2.78 5.01 7.13
N ARG A 91 -3.33 6.22 7.10
CA ARG A 91 -2.83 7.34 7.93
C ARG A 91 -3.00 7.08 9.43
N ALA A 92 -4.14 6.56 9.83
CA ALA A 92 -4.41 6.20 11.20
C ALA A 92 -3.40 5.16 11.73
N ARG A 93 -3.11 4.13 10.93
CA ARG A 93 -2.15 3.08 11.29
C ARG A 93 -0.70 3.55 11.21
N PHE A 94 -0.38 4.47 10.32
CA PHE A 94 0.93 5.11 10.25
C PHE A 94 1.26 5.86 11.55
N GLU A 95 0.28 6.58 12.09
CA GLU A 95 0.45 7.38 13.30
C GLU A 95 0.29 6.59 14.61
N ASP A 96 -0.33 5.40 14.56
CA ASP A 96 -0.63 4.58 15.74
C ASP A 96 0.63 3.88 16.29
N LYS A 97 1.52 4.68 16.86
CA LYS A 97 2.81 4.27 17.45
C LYS A 97 2.99 4.79 18.88
N GLY A 98 1.91 4.75 19.65
CA GLY A 98 1.91 5.14 21.06
C GLY A 98 2.50 6.53 21.27
N ARG A 99 3.55 6.64 22.10
CA ARG A 99 4.20 7.93 22.43
C ARG A 99 4.79 8.67 21.23
N PHE A 100 5.02 8.01 20.11
CA PHE A 100 5.57 8.61 18.90
C PHE A 100 4.50 9.16 17.94
N LYS A 101 3.21 9.09 18.32
CA LYS A 101 2.11 9.57 17.48
C LYS A 101 2.30 11.02 17.03
N ALA A 102 2.58 11.94 17.95
CA ALA A 102 2.79 13.36 17.62
C ALA A 102 3.96 13.56 16.64
N TYR A 103 5.03 12.80 16.79
CA TYR A 103 6.17 12.84 15.87
C TYR A 103 5.77 12.40 14.46
N LEU A 104 4.99 11.32 14.33
CA LEU A 104 4.57 10.80 13.03
C LEU A 104 3.50 11.67 12.36
N GLN A 105 2.69 12.40 13.12
CA GLN A 105 1.70 13.33 12.58
C GLN A 105 2.35 14.47 11.76
N GLU A 106 3.56 14.86 12.09
CA GLU A 106 4.32 15.89 11.37
C GLU A 106 4.99 15.36 10.09
N ILE A 107 5.06 14.03 9.91
CA ILE A 107 5.70 13.41 8.75
C ILE A 107 4.70 13.31 7.61
N PRO A 108 4.91 14.01 6.48
CA PRO A 108 4.05 13.90 5.33
C PRO A 108 4.23 12.56 4.61
N THR A 109 3.16 12.12 3.94
CA THR A 109 3.18 10.93 3.09
C THR A 109 2.66 11.29 1.71
N TRP A 110 3.38 10.86 0.66
CA TRP A 110 3.02 11.15 -0.73
C TRP A 110 2.91 9.87 -1.53
N VAL A 111 1.95 9.84 -2.45
CA VAL A 111 1.82 8.78 -3.44
C VAL A 111 2.51 9.22 -4.72
N ILE A 112 3.42 8.39 -5.24
CA ILE A 112 4.12 8.65 -6.47
C ILE A 112 3.24 8.22 -7.65
N HIS A 113 2.82 9.18 -8.46
CA HIS A 113 2.15 8.93 -9.73
C HIS A 113 3.18 9.06 -10.86
N SER A 114 3.59 7.94 -11.43
CA SER A 114 4.55 7.93 -12.53
C SER A 114 4.12 6.92 -13.59
N PRO A 115 4.18 7.27 -14.90
CA PRO A 115 3.89 6.34 -15.98
C PRO A 115 4.96 5.26 -16.13
N VAL A 116 6.15 5.48 -15.59
CA VAL A 116 7.27 4.56 -15.59
C VAL A 116 7.63 4.22 -14.14
N SER A 117 8.03 2.97 -13.89
CA SER A 117 8.46 2.55 -12.56
C SER A 117 9.58 3.45 -12.02
N PRO A 118 9.40 4.12 -10.87
CA PRO A 118 10.44 4.95 -10.26
C PRO A 118 11.74 4.16 -9.98
N ALA A 119 11.61 2.87 -9.66
CA ALA A 119 12.76 1.99 -9.44
C ALA A 119 13.58 1.80 -10.72
N LEU A 120 12.92 1.64 -11.88
CA LEU A 120 13.62 1.52 -13.18
C LEU A 120 14.28 2.84 -13.57
N GLN A 121 13.61 3.97 -13.32
CA GLN A 121 14.21 5.28 -13.57
C GLN A 121 15.45 5.50 -12.70
N GLY A 122 15.36 5.19 -11.40
CA GLY A 122 16.49 5.29 -10.49
C GLY A 122 17.66 4.38 -10.88
N ALA A 123 17.38 3.14 -11.26
CA ALA A 123 18.40 2.20 -11.74
C ALA A 123 19.08 2.69 -13.03
N SER A 124 18.30 3.20 -13.99
CA SER A 124 18.85 3.77 -15.23
C SER A 124 19.75 4.98 -14.94
N GLN A 125 19.33 5.85 -14.04
CA GLN A 125 20.12 7.01 -13.65
C GLN A 125 21.39 6.61 -12.90
N ALA A 126 21.33 5.65 -12.00
CA ALA A 126 22.49 5.13 -11.30
C ALA A 126 23.53 4.55 -12.28
N LEU A 127 23.07 3.77 -13.26
CA LEU A 127 23.95 3.24 -14.32
C LEU A 127 24.61 4.33 -15.17
N SER A 128 23.88 5.42 -15.47
CA SER A 128 24.46 6.53 -16.25
C SER A 128 25.48 7.36 -15.47
N LEU A 129 25.40 7.36 -14.13
CA LEU A 129 26.35 8.06 -13.25
C LEU A 129 27.62 7.23 -12.96
N THR A 130 27.55 5.91 -13.17
CA THR A 130 28.70 5.02 -12.97
C THR A 130 29.54 5.01 -14.26
N GLN A 131 30.31 6.07 -14.48
CA GLN A 131 31.41 6.02 -15.44
C GLN A 131 32.56 5.31 -14.77
N TRP A 132 32.88 4.11 -15.26
CA TRP A 132 34.06 3.34 -14.90
C TRP A 132 35.31 3.88 -15.61
#